data_4b939a82d35865c7f114c78ef30417dc
#
_entry.id   4b939a82d35865c7f114c78ef30417dc
#
_cell.length_a   1.000
_cell.length_b   1.000
_cell.length_c   1.000
_cell.angle_alpha   90.00
_cell.angle_beta   90.00
_cell.angle_gamma   90.00
#
_symmetry.space_group_name_H-M   'P 1'
#
loop_
_entity.id
_entity.type
_entity.pdbx_description
1 polymer ?
#
loop_
_entity_poly.entity_id
_entity_poly.type
_entity_poly.pdbx_seq_one_letter_code
_entity_poly.pdbx_strand_id
1 'polypeptide(L)'
;MENTIGQQFVEMTKYKNLEKSLQSQGVAWPDLRLPLPEGAEVIDLPAGKALKLDKLDFISLVEQRETIRSYTDESLTLQELAYLLWGTQGVKSILDDKPVTKRTVPSAGSRHAFETYLLINNVEELQPGLYRYLALDHKLVRLPAPQDICGILTEACQNQRHVRNSAVTFFWTAVQVRMTWRYCQRGYRYMYLDAGHVCQNLYLLAEAIGCGVCAIAAYDDDLVNAALDVDGVEQFAIYIATLGKRQK
;
A
#
# COMPACT_ATOMS: atom_id res chain seq x y z
N MET A 1 -27.33 24.64 -12.29
CA MET A 1 -25.88 24.45 -12.06
C MET A 1 -25.54 23.01 -12.43
N GLU A 2 -24.57 22.82 -13.30
CA GLU A 2 -24.06 21.47 -13.58
C GLU A 2 -23.40 20.87 -12.33
N ASN A 3 -23.62 19.58 -12.11
CA ASN A 3 -23.01 18.85 -10.99
C ASN A 3 -21.49 18.86 -11.14
N THR A 4 -20.75 19.11 -10.06
CA THR A 4 -19.30 18.94 -10.03
C THR A 4 -18.90 17.47 -10.22
N ILE A 5 -17.64 17.19 -10.63
CA ILE A 5 -17.12 15.82 -10.82
C ILE A 5 -17.36 14.98 -9.55
N GLY A 6 -17.10 15.53 -8.36
CA GLY A 6 -17.32 14.83 -7.10
C GLY A 6 -18.81 14.48 -6.87
N GLN A 7 -19.72 15.39 -7.20
CA GLN A 7 -21.16 15.12 -7.12
C GLN A 7 -21.61 14.07 -8.13
N GLN A 8 -21.07 14.13 -9.36
CA GLN A 8 -21.32 13.11 -10.38
C GLN A 8 -20.81 11.74 -9.93
N PHE A 9 -19.59 11.65 -9.39
CA PHE A 9 -19.03 10.42 -8.83
C PHE A 9 -19.93 9.83 -7.75
N VAL A 10 -20.40 10.65 -6.81
CA VAL A 10 -21.31 10.20 -5.75
C VAL A 10 -22.63 9.71 -6.33
N GLU A 11 -23.22 10.42 -7.29
CA GLU A 11 -24.50 10.04 -7.91
C GLU A 11 -24.37 8.75 -8.74
N MET A 12 -23.40 8.72 -9.66
CA MET A 12 -23.23 7.61 -10.61
C MET A 12 -22.81 6.29 -9.93
N THR A 13 -22.21 6.36 -8.75
CA THR A 13 -21.81 5.16 -7.97
C THR A 13 -22.84 4.74 -6.92
N LYS A 14 -24.09 5.25 -6.95
CA LYS A 14 -25.19 4.72 -6.14
C LYS A 14 -25.61 3.33 -6.63
N TYR A 15 -26.08 2.48 -5.73
CA TYR A 15 -26.49 1.11 -6.08
C TYR A 15 -27.54 1.05 -7.21
N LYS A 16 -28.50 1.97 -7.23
CA LYS A 16 -29.54 2.03 -8.25
C LYS A 16 -29.02 2.30 -9.68
N ASN A 17 -27.81 2.87 -9.78
CA ASN A 17 -27.18 3.23 -11.06
C ASN A 17 -26.12 2.20 -11.51
N LEU A 18 -25.93 1.12 -10.75
CA LEU A 18 -24.92 0.11 -11.07
C LEU A 18 -25.43 -0.86 -12.12
N GLU A 19 -24.56 -1.21 -13.04
CA GLU A 19 -24.77 -2.29 -14.01
C GLU A 19 -24.59 -3.66 -13.33
N LYS A 20 -24.87 -4.74 -14.08
CA LYS A 20 -24.53 -6.09 -13.64
C LYS A 20 -23.03 -6.24 -13.51
N SER A 21 -22.56 -6.69 -12.34
CA SER A 21 -21.14 -6.90 -12.10
C SER A 21 -20.58 -8.01 -12.98
N LEU A 22 -19.29 -7.96 -13.29
CA LEU A 22 -18.59 -9.03 -14.02
C LEU A 22 -18.75 -10.38 -13.30
N GLN A 23 -18.76 -10.36 -11.97
CA GLN A 23 -19.06 -11.56 -11.15
C GLN A 23 -20.45 -12.14 -11.48
N SER A 24 -21.47 -11.31 -11.56
CA SER A 24 -22.84 -11.77 -11.85
C SER A 24 -23.04 -12.22 -13.30
N GLN A 25 -22.13 -11.82 -14.19
CA GLN A 25 -22.08 -12.23 -15.59
C GLN A 25 -21.28 -13.53 -15.80
N GLY A 26 -20.70 -14.11 -14.73
CA GLY A 26 -19.92 -15.34 -14.80
C GLY A 26 -18.48 -15.14 -15.28
N VAL A 27 -17.99 -13.90 -15.35
CA VAL A 27 -16.59 -13.63 -15.72
C VAL A 27 -15.65 -14.20 -14.66
N ALA A 28 -14.56 -14.80 -15.08
CA ALA A 28 -13.55 -15.41 -14.21
C ALA A 28 -13.03 -14.43 -13.16
N TRP A 29 -12.58 -14.98 -12.04
CA TRP A 29 -11.99 -14.20 -10.95
C TRP A 29 -10.71 -13.50 -11.41
N PRO A 30 -10.50 -12.23 -11.01
CA PRO A 30 -9.24 -11.56 -11.28
C PRO A 30 -8.09 -12.23 -10.51
N ASP A 31 -6.90 -12.19 -11.08
CA ASP A 31 -5.71 -12.78 -10.49
C ASP A 31 -5.33 -12.10 -9.16
N LEU A 32 -4.94 -12.94 -8.20
CA LEU A 32 -4.43 -12.48 -6.91
C LEU A 32 -2.98 -11.98 -7.00
N ARG A 33 -2.25 -12.35 -8.05
CA ARG A 33 -0.84 -12.02 -8.26
C ARG A 33 -0.67 -11.16 -9.50
N LEU A 34 0.24 -10.21 -9.43
CA LEU A 34 0.82 -9.61 -10.61
C LEU A 34 2.03 -10.43 -11.06
N PRO A 35 2.34 -10.43 -12.37
CA PRO A 35 3.54 -11.08 -12.87
C PRO A 35 4.81 -10.49 -12.23
N LEU A 36 5.85 -11.31 -12.18
CA LEU A 36 7.18 -10.87 -11.78
C LEU A 36 7.98 -10.45 -13.02
N PRO A 37 8.84 -9.41 -12.93
CA PRO A 37 9.80 -9.13 -13.98
C PRO A 37 10.70 -10.35 -14.22
N GLU A 38 11.10 -10.56 -15.47
CA GLU A 38 12.01 -11.64 -15.83
C GLU A 38 13.37 -11.47 -15.13
N GLY A 39 13.86 -12.53 -14.50
CA GLY A 39 15.13 -12.49 -13.77
C GLY A 39 15.13 -11.64 -12.49
N ALA A 40 13.95 -11.24 -12.00
CA ALA A 40 13.85 -10.38 -10.83
C ALA A 40 14.43 -11.04 -9.57
N GLU A 41 15.20 -10.27 -8.81
CA GLU A 41 15.71 -10.67 -7.49
C GLU A 41 14.55 -10.72 -6.49
N VAL A 42 14.28 -11.91 -5.94
CA VAL A 42 13.26 -12.13 -4.90
C VAL A 42 13.95 -12.35 -3.57
N ILE A 43 13.55 -11.59 -2.56
CA ILE A 43 14.13 -11.56 -1.22
C ILE A 43 13.13 -12.13 -0.22
N ASP A 44 13.55 -13.11 0.55
CA ASP A 44 12.76 -13.67 1.65
C ASP A 44 12.69 -12.67 2.81
N LEU A 45 11.49 -12.47 3.33
CA LEU A 45 11.29 -11.67 4.53
C LEU A 45 11.21 -12.57 5.78
N PRO A 46 11.77 -12.12 6.90
CA PRO A 46 11.52 -12.80 8.17
C PRO A 46 10.03 -12.75 8.51
N ALA A 47 9.55 -13.73 9.28
CA ALA A 47 8.13 -13.77 9.64
C ALA A 47 7.72 -12.48 10.39
N GLY A 48 6.79 -11.71 9.83
CA GLY A 48 6.37 -10.42 10.40
C GLY A 48 5.87 -10.52 11.85
N LYS A 49 5.32 -11.66 12.25
CA LYS A 49 4.90 -11.94 13.63
C LYS A 49 6.05 -12.27 14.59
N ALA A 50 7.25 -12.48 14.10
CA ALA A 50 8.39 -12.85 14.93
C ALA A 50 9.01 -11.65 15.67
N LEU A 51 8.68 -10.42 15.27
CA LEU A 51 9.12 -9.23 16.00
C LEU A 51 8.55 -9.25 17.42
N LYS A 52 9.45 -9.30 18.39
CA LYS A 52 9.08 -9.22 19.80
C LYS A 52 8.89 -7.76 20.16
N LEU A 53 7.70 -7.43 20.60
CA LEU A 53 7.34 -6.12 21.11
C LEU A 53 7.14 -6.22 22.62
N ASP A 54 7.48 -5.17 23.35
CA ASP A 54 7.07 -5.03 24.72
C ASP A 54 5.54 -5.03 24.80
N LYS A 55 5.00 -5.29 26.01
CA LYS A 55 3.55 -5.26 26.20
C LYS A 55 3.04 -3.84 25.93
N LEU A 56 2.34 -3.69 24.80
CA LEU A 56 1.79 -2.44 24.35
C LEU A 56 0.32 -2.32 24.79
N ASP A 57 -0.04 -1.15 25.28
CA ASP A 57 -1.43 -0.78 25.46
C ASP A 57 -1.98 -0.19 24.15
N PHE A 58 -3.02 -0.81 23.61
CA PHE A 58 -3.62 -0.37 22.34
C PHE A 58 -4.15 1.07 22.40
N ILE A 59 -4.74 1.47 23.55
CA ILE A 59 -5.27 2.83 23.70
C ILE A 59 -4.14 3.85 23.66
N SER A 60 -3.02 3.55 24.31
CA SER A 60 -1.83 4.41 24.26
C SER A 60 -1.29 4.57 22.84
N LEU A 61 -1.30 3.51 22.01
CA LEU A 61 -0.90 3.62 20.60
C LEU A 61 -1.82 4.55 19.81
N VAL A 62 -3.13 4.47 20.04
CA VAL A 62 -4.11 5.33 19.38
C VAL A 62 -3.94 6.79 19.83
N GLU A 63 -3.69 7.04 21.10
CA GLU A 63 -3.51 8.37 21.68
C GLU A 63 -2.21 9.04 21.21
N GLN A 64 -1.11 8.28 21.14
CA GLN A 64 0.21 8.78 20.76
C GLN A 64 0.39 8.93 19.24
N ARG A 65 -0.45 8.26 18.45
CA ARG A 65 -0.37 8.32 17.00
C ARG A 65 -0.50 9.76 16.49
N GLU A 66 0.54 10.26 15.87
CA GLU A 66 0.55 11.55 15.19
C GLU A 66 1.22 11.47 13.81
N THR A 67 1.13 12.54 13.03
CA THR A 67 1.76 12.60 11.71
C THR A 67 3.16 13.20 11.82
N ILE A 68 4.18 12.38 11.55
CA ILE A 68 5.59 12.73 11.64
C ILE A 68 6.18 12.91 10.24
N ARG A 69 6.87 14.04 10.02
CA ARG A 69 7.52 14.41 8.74
C ARG A 69 9.02 14.59 8.85
N SER A 70 9.57 14.41 10.05
CA SER A 70 11.01 14.46 10.31
C SER A 70 11.44 13.15 10.94
N TYR A 71 12.45 12.53 10.37
CA TYR A 71 12.97 11.24 10.78
C TYR A 71 14.44 11.37 11.18
N THR A 72 14.93 10.45 11.97
CA THR A 72 16.35 10.29 12.22
C THR A 72 17.01 9.51 11.08
N ASP A 73 18.34 9.50 11.06
CA ASP A 73 19.12 8.70 10.10
C ASP A 73 19.24 7.22 10.53
N GLU A 74 18.57 6.81 11.62
CA GLU A 74 18.54 5.41 12.07
C GLU A 74 17.81 4.54 11.06
N SER A 75 18.43 3.43 10.66
CA SER A 75 17.84 2.46 9.73
C SER A 75 16.66 1.70 10.36
N LEU A 76 15.77 1.23 9.52
CA LEU A 76 14.87 0.14 9.88
C LEU A 76 15.60 -1.18 9.73
N THR A 77 15.35 -2.11 10.65
CA THR A 77 15.75 -3.50 10.45
C THR A 77 14.82 -4.17 9.43
N LEU A 78 15.32 -5.21 8.75
CA LEU A 78 14.50 -6.02 7.84
C LEU A 78 13.29 -6.67 8.57
N GLN A 79 13.48 -7.02 9.85
CA GLN A 79 12.41 -7.57 10.70
C GLN A 79 11.30 -6.56 10.99
N GLU A 80 11.63 -5.29 11.23
CA GLU A 80 10.65 -4.21 11.41
C GLU A 80 9.87 -3.95 10.11
N LEU A 81 10.57 -3.92 8.95
CA LEU A 81 9.90 -3.79 7.66
C LEU A 81 8.95 -4.97 7.41
N ALA A 82 9.38 -6.20 7.67
CA ALA A 82 8.54 -7.39 7.52
C ALA A 82 7.30 -7.34 8.43
N TYR A 83 7.44 -6.85 9.65
CA TYR A 83 6.34 -6.64 10.59
C TYR A 83 5.32 -5.63 10.04
N LEU A 84 5.79 -4.48 9.53
CA LEU A 84 4.92 -3.44 8.94
C LEU A 84 4.19 -3.95 7.70
N LEU A 85 4.88 -4.64 6.80
CA LEU A 85 4.30 -5.23 5.60
C LEU A 85 3.25 -6.29 5.93
N TRP A 86 3.57 -7.18 6.88
CA TRP A 86 2.61 -8.19 7.32
C TRP A 86 1.39 -7.54 7.98
N GLY A 87 1.56 -6.55 8.83
CA GLY A 87 0.47 -5.90 9.55
C GLY A 87 -0.45 -5.07 8.65
N THR A 88 0.05 -4.59 7.50
CA THR A 88 -0.72 -3.79 6.54
C THR A 88 -1.36 -4.60 5.42
N GLN A 89 -0.72 -5.70 4.96
CA GLN A 89 -1.19 -6.48 3.80
C GLN A 89 -0.99 -8.00 3.96
N GLY A 90 -0.55 -8.46 5.13
CA GLY A 90 -0.24 -9.86 5.36
C GLY A 90 -1.44 -10.78 5.15
N VAL A 91 -1.20 -11.87 4.44
CA VAL A 91 -2.20 -12.90 4.15
C VAL A 91 -2.25 -13.90 5.32
N LYS A 92 -3.42 -14.04 5.94
CA LYS A 92 -3.66 -15.02 7.03
C LYS A 92 -4.05 -16.39 6.50
N SER A 93 -4.83 -16.42 5.43
CA SER A 93 -5.26 -17.63 4.73
C SER A 93 -5.79 -17.33 3.34
N ILE A 94 -5.77 -18.33 2.47
CA ILE A 94 -6.45 -18.34 1.17
C ILE A 94 -7.60 -19.32 1.32
N LEU A 95 -8.78 -19.04 0.76
CA LEU A 95 -9.91 -19.94 0.76
C LEU A 95 -9.67 -21.06 -0.26
N ASP A 96 -9.96 -22.31 0.12
CA ASP A 96 -9.66 -23.50 -0.71
C ASP A 96 -10.51 -23.55 -1.99
N ASP A 97 -11.73 -23.02 -1.95
CA ASP A 97 -12.71 -23.08 -3.04
C ASP A 97 -12.74 -21.81 -3.93
N LYS A 98 -12.04 -20.77 -3.56
CA LYS A 98 -12.09 -19.46 -4.25
C LYS A 98 -10.77 -18.71 -4.11
N PRO A 99 -10.35 -17.94 -5.14
CA PRO A 99 -9.17 -17.08 -5.07
C PRO A 99 -9.48 -15.83 -4.21
N VAL A 100 -9.69 -16.05 -2.92
CA VAL A 100 -9.99 -15.02 -1.92
C VAL A 100 -9.03 -15.15 -0.77
N THR A 101 -8.40 -14.06 -0.37
CA THR A 101 -7.49 -14.00 0.77
C THR A 101 -8.17 -13.38 1.98
N LYS A 102 -7.86 -13.90 3.18
CA LYS A 102 -8.10 -13.21 4.44
C LYS A 102 -6.81 -12.52 4.85
N ARG A 103 -6.84 -11.22 5.02
CA ARG A 103 -5.65 -10.41 5.36
C ARG A 103 -5.77 -9.79 6.75
N THR A 104 -4.72 -9.11 7.16
CA THR A 104 -4.62 -8.35 8.42
C THR A 104 -5.50 -7.11 8.45
N VAL A 105 -5.89 -6.61 7.29
CA VAL A 105 -6.81 -5.47 7.13
C VAL A 105 -8.12 -5.92 6.49
N PRO A 106 -9.25 -5.26 6.77
CA PRO A 106 -10.49 -5.52 6.07
C PRO A 106 -10.43 -4.97 4.63
N SER A 107 -11.19 -5.60 3.75
CA SER A 107 -11.47 -5.11 2.40
C SER A 107 -12.88 -5.49 1.99
N ALA A 108 -13.53 -4.64 1.21
CA ALA A 108 -14.86 -4.91 0.69
C ALA A 108 -14.89 -6.26 -0.05
N GLY A 109 -15.71 -7.20 0.43
CA GLY A 109 -15.80 -8.56 -0.11
C GLY A 109 -14.49 -9.33 -0.15
N SER A 110 -13.54 -9.00 0.69
CA SER A 110 -12.17 -9.56 0.71
C SER A 110 -11.46 -9.48 -0.65
N ARG A 111 -11.69 -8.38 -1.38
CA ARG A 111 -11.12 -8.23 -2.74
C ARG A 111 -9.65 -7.83 -2.74
N HIS A 112 -9.21 -7.08 -1.71
CA HIS A 112 -7.79 -6.71 -1.50
C HIS A 112 -7.12 -6.24 -2.80
N ALA A 113 -7.63 -5.13 -3.36
CA ALA A 113 -7.20 -4.63 -4.66
C ALA A 113 -5.75 -4.13 -4.72
N PHE A 114 -5.06 -3.99 -3.58
CA PHE A 114 -3.78 -3.29 -3.52
C PHE A 114 -2.58 -4.19 -3.72
N GLU A 115 -1.63 -3.62 -4.46
CA GLU A 115 -0.21 -3.97 -4.43
C GLU A 115 0.55 -2.92 -3.61
N THR A 116 1.62 -3.32 -2.95
CA THR A 116 2.45 -2.42 -2.14
C THR A 116 3.83 -2.30 -2.78
N TYR A 117 4.14 -1.11 -3.26
CA TYR A 117 5.48 -0.72 -3.73
C TYR A 117 6.20 0.02 -2.62
N LEU A 118 7.50 -0.07 -2.59
CA LEU A 118 8.35 0.52 -1.56
C LEU A 118 9.52 1.25 -2.22
N LEU A 119 9.66 2.53 -1.91
CA LEU A 119 10.96 3.19 -2.07
C LEU A 119 11.74 2.93 -0.80
N ILE A 120 12.78 2.13 -0.90
CA ILE A 120 13.71 1.86 0.20
C ILE A 120 14.84 2.88 0.14
N ASN A 121 15.01 3.67 1.20
CA ASN A 121 16.14 4.59 1.36
C ASN A 121 17.12 4.11 2.41
N ASN A 122 16.63 3.57 3.55
CA ASN A 122 17.49 3.18 4.68
C ASN A 122 16.89 2.01 5.48
N VAL A 123 17.03 0.80 4.94
CA VAL A 123 16.63 -0.46 5.60
C VAL A 123 17.82 -1.40 5.59
N GLU A 124 18.15 -1.98 6.74
CA GLU A 124 19.24 -2.95 6.87
C GLU A 124 19.06 -4.13 5.89
N GLU A 125 20.14 -4.64 5.37
CA GLU A 125 20.19 -5.77 4.45
C GLU A 125 19.56 -5.50 3.06
N LEU A 126 18.95 -4.33 2.83
CA LEU A 126 18.38 -3.95 1.54
C LEU A 126 19.19 -2.79 0.89
N GLN A 127 19.44 -2.91 -0.39
CA GLN A 127 20.00 -1.80 -1.16
C GLN A 127 18.91 -0.74 -1.41
N PRO A 128 19.22 0.55 -1.38
CA PRO A 128 18.28 1.59 -1.79
C PRO A 128 17.73 1.33 -3.19
N GLY A 129 16.44 1.61 -3.40
CA GLY A 129 15.78 1.38 -4.67
C GLY A 129 14.29 1.11 -4.55
N LEU A 130 13.70 0.65 -5.65
CA LEU A 130 12.27 0.34 -5.76
C LEU A 130 12.03 -1.16 -5.57
N TYR A 131 11.03 -1.49 -4.77
CA TYR A 131 10.63 -2.86 -4.46
C TYR A 131 9.12 -3.01 -4.53
N ARG A 132 8.64 -4.25 -4.73
CA ARG A 132 7.23 -4.62 -4.56
C ARG A 132 7.11 -5.75 -3.55
N TYR A 133 6.13 -5.64 -2.66
CA TYR A 133 5.81 -6.68 -1.69
C TYR A 133 4.91 -7.75 -2.30
N LEU A 134 5.34 -8.98 -2.23
CA LEU A 134 4.62 -10.18 -2.65
C LEU A 134 3.83 -10.73 -1.47
N ALA A 135 2.63 -10.18 -1.24
CA ALA A 135 1.87 -10.44 -0.01
C ALA A 135 1.49 -11.90 0.20
N LEU A 136 1.26 -12.68 -0.88
CA LEU A 136 0.91 -14.10 -0.82
C LEU A 136 2.08 -14.98 -0.34
N ASP A 137 3.31 -14.57 -0.64
CA ASP A 137 4.52 -15.32 -0.33
C ASP A 137 5.30 -14.72 0.84
N HIS A 138 4.91 -13.52 1.28
CA HIS A 138 5.62 -12.71 2.26
C HIS A 138 7.08 -12.48 1.87
N LYS A 139 7.30 -11.99 0.65
CA LYS A 139 8.61 -11.73 0.06
C LYS A 139 8.65 -10.32 -0.56
N LEU A 140 9.84 -9.84 -0.83
CA LEU A 140 10.06 -8.66 -1.68
C LEU A 140 10.57 -9.07 -3.04
N VAL A 141 10.24 -8.32 -4.06
CA VAL A 141 10.91 -8.34 -5.35
C VAL A 141 11.51 -6.98 -5.61
N ARG A 142 12.81 -6.96 -5.96
CA ARG A 142 13.47 -5.73 -6.39
C ARG A 142 13.03 -5.42 -7.82
N LEU A 143 12.65 -4.16 -8.07
CA LEU A 143 12.18 -3.72 -9.37
C LEU A 143 13.29 -2.93 -10.10
N PRO A 144 13.37 -3.04 -11.43
CA PRO A 144 14.17 -2.12 -12.22
C PRO A 144 13.71 -0.68 -11.97
N ALA A 145 14.65 0.22 -11.77
CA ALA A 145 14.33 1.64 -11.55
C ALA A 145 15.52 2.52 -11.97
N PRO A 146 15.29 3.77 -12.35
CA PRO A 146 16.35 4.76 -12.56
C PRO A 146 17.22 4.92 -11.31
N GLN A 147 18.49 5.30 -11.51
CA GLN A 147 19.43 5.49 -10.40
C GLN A 147 18.95 6.53 -9.38
N ASP A 148 18.28 7.61 -9.82
CA ASP A 148 17.68 8.63 -8.93
C ASP A 148 16.17 8.44 -8.73
N ILE A 149 15.71 7.21 -8.57
CA ILE A 149 14.29 6.93 -8.31
C ILE A 149 13.77 7.68 -7.08
N CYS A 150 14.61 7.89 -6.07
CA CYS A 150 14.28 8.66 -4.88
C CYS A 150 14.00 10.14 -5.22
N GLY A 151 14.81 10.76 -6.08
CA GLY A 151 14.58 12.13 -6.56
C GLY A 151 13.29 12.24 -7.36
N ILE A 152 13.09 11.32 -8.31
CA ILE A 152 11.89 11.26 -9.16
C ILE A 152 10.62 11.15 -8.32
N LEU A 153 10.57 10.21 -7.37
CA LEU A 153 9.40 10.04 -6.51
C LEU A 153 9.21 11.18 -5.51
N THR A 154 10.30 11.84 -5.08
CA THR A 154 10.19 13.06 -4.25
C THR A 154 9.55 14.21 -5.03
N GLU A 155 9.96 14.41 -6.28
CA GLU A 155 9.37 15.41 -7.18
C GLU A 155 7.90 15.09 -7.45
N ALA A 156 7.58 13.85 -7.81
CA ALA A 156 6.21 13.38 -8.02
C ALA A 156 5.31 13.60 -6.79
N CYS A 157 5.87 13.52 -5.59
CA CYS A 157 5.19 13.86 -4.34
C CYS A 157 5.28 15.37 -3.98
N GLN A 158 5.26 16.26 -4.96
CA GLN A 158 5.27 17.72 -4.78
C GLN A 158 6.48 18.22 -3.98
N ASN A 159 7.65 17.62 -4.19
CA ASN A 159 8.91 17.93 -3.49
C ASN A 159 8.82 17.82 -1.95
N GLN A 160 7.97 16.96 -1.45
CA GLN A 160 7.86 16.70 -0.01
C GLN A 160 9.11 15.97 0.50
N ARG A 161 10.00 16.71 1.16
CA ARG A 161 11.34 16.25 1.58
C ARG A 161 11.33 14.97 2.42
N HIS A 162 10.24 14.71 3.14
CA HIS A 162 10.12 13.50 3.96
C HIS A 162 10.03 12.21 3.11
N VAL A 163 9.77 12.27 1.80
CA VAL A 163 9.92 11.13 0.90
C VAL A 163 11.39 10.73 0.80
N ARG A 164 12.28 11.68 0.57
CA ARG A 164 13.74 11.45 0.48
C ARG A 164 14.36 11.07 1.82
N ASN A 165 13.86 11.66 2.91
CA ASN A 165 14.43 11.51 4.25
C ASN A 165 13.82 10.36 5.07
N SER A 166 12.82 9.67 4.55
CA SER A 166 12.25 8.50 5.20
C SER A 166 13.15 7.28 5.07
N ALA A 167 13.06 6.33 5.98
CA ALA A 167 13.69 5.03 5.82
C ALA A 167 13.02 4.24 4.70
N VAL A 168 11.68 4.35 4.59
CA VAL A 168 10.87 3.71 3.55
C VAL A 168 9.65 4.55 3.22
N THR A 169 9.30 4.62 1.93
CA THR A 169 8.01 5.16 1.50
C THR A 169 7.17 4.03 0.90
N PHE A 170 5.95 3.89 1.41
CA PHE A 170 4.94 2.95 0.93
C PHE A 170 4.10 3.62 -0.15
N PHE A 171 3.97 2.99 -1.30
CA PHE A 171 3.05 3.37 -2.36
C PHE A 171 2.05 2.24 -2.53
N TRP A 172 0.80 2.48 -2.23
CA TRP A 172 -0.26 1.52 -2.52
C TRP A 172 -0.85 1.85 -3.89
N THR A 173 -0.82 0.85 -4.77
CA THR A 173 -1.50 0.93 -6.06
C THR A 173 -2.72 0.03 -6.04
N ALA A 174 -3.78 0.46 -6.72
CA ALA A 174 -5.01 -0.32 -6.85
C ALA A 174 -5.04 -1.01 -8.21
N VAL A 175 -5.14 -2.33 -8.23
CA VAL A 175 -5.50 -3.13 -9.41
C VAL A 175 -7.03 -3.12 -9.49
N GLN A 176 -7.58 -2.20 -10.29
CA GLN A 176 -8.99 -1.80 -10.21
C GLN A 176 -9.95 -2.98 -10.47
N VAL A 177 -9.61 -3.87 -11.38
CA VAL A 177 -10.46 -5.02 -11.73
C VAL A 177 -10.72 -5.94 -10.54
N ARG A 178 -9.78 -6.05 -9.59
CA ARG A 178 -9.98 -6.87 -8.37
C ARG A 178 -11.19 -6.39 -7.56
N MET A 179 -11.51 -5.10 -7.59
CA MET A 179 -12.65 -4.53 -6.87
C MET A 179 -13.87 -4.35 -7.77
N THR A 180 -13.69 -3.80 -8.98
CA THR A 180 -14.78 -3.48 -9.91
C THR A 180 -15.44 -4.74 -10.49
N TRP A 181 -14.72 -5.86 -10.59
CA TRP A 181 -15.26 -7.16 -10.99
C TRP A 181 -16.52 -7.54 -10.18
N ARG A 182 -16.54 -7.20 -8.89
CA ARG A 182 -17.68 -7.47 -8.00
C ARG A 182 -18.60 -6.28 -7.83
N TYR A 183 -18.05 -5.05 -7.80
CA TYR A 183 -18.77 -3.87 -7.34
C TYR A 183 -18.96 -2.79 -8.41
N CYS A 184 -18.63 -3.09 -9.67
CA CYS A 184 -18.71 -2.13 -10.78
C CYS A 184 -18.03 -0.80 -10.41
N GLN A 185 -18.56 0.32 -10.88
CA GLN A 185 -18.04 1.67 -10.60
C GLN A 185 -18.04 2.03 -9.09
N ARG A 186 -18.89 1.40 -8.30
CA ARG A 186 -18.89 1.61 -6.84
C ARG A 186 -17.61 1.08 -6.19
N GLY A 187 -16.90 0.15 -6.82
CA GLY A 187 -15.62 -0.37 -6.39
C GLY A 187 -14.58 0.72 -6.11
N TYR A 188 -14.60 1.83 -6.85
CA TYR A 188 -13.72 2.97 -6.61
C TYR A 188 -13.89 3.58 -5.21
N ARG A 189 -15.14 3.70 -4.72
CA ARG A 189 -15.36 4.15 -3.32
C ARG A 189 -14.73 3.20 -2.31
N TYR A 190 -14.83 1.89 -2.56
CA TYR A 190 -14.33 0.89 -1.63
C TYR A 190 -12.82 0.84 -1.61
N MET A 191 -12.15 1.08 -2.75
CA MET A 191 -10.70 1.19 -2.79
C MET A 191 -10.20 2.33 -1.91
N TYR A 192 -10.80 3.51 -1.94
CA TYR A 192 -10.40 4.62 -1.06
C TYR A 192 -10.65 4.32 0.43
N LEU A 193 -11.75 3.64 0.76
CA LEU A 193 -12.02 3.22 2.14
C LEU A 193 -11.00 2.17 2.62
N ASP A 194 -10.71 1.18 1.78
CA ASP A 194 -9.75 0.13 2.07
C ASP A 194 -8.32 0.72 2.24
N ALA A 195 -7.94 1.71 1.44
CA ALA A 195 -6.65 2.40 1.55
C ALA A 195 -6.50 3.09 2.92
N GLY A 196 -7.56 3.70 3.42
CA GLY A 196 -7.59 4.26 4.78
C GLY A 196 -7.34 3.20 5.85
N HIS A 197 -7.92 2.00 5.72
CA HIS A 197 -7.68 0.90 6.66
C HIS A 197 -6.20 0.46 6.68
N VAL A 198 -5.60 0.30 5.49
CA VAL A 198 -4.20 -0.09 5.34
C VAL A 198 -3.27 0.95 5.98
N CYS A 199 -3.48 2.22 5.66
CA CYS A 199 -2.67 3.31 6.16
C CYS A 199 -2.81 3.49 7.68
N GLN A 200 -4.01 3.35 8.24
CA GLN A 200 -4.21 3.42 9.69
C GLN A 200 -3.48 2.28 10.41
N ASN A 201 -3.49 1.06 9.86
CA ASN A 201 -2.68 -0.02 10.40
C ASN A 201 -1.19 0.36 10.41
N LEU A 202 -0.67 0.95 9.30
CA LEU A 202 0.72 1.38 9.23
C LEU A 202 1.06 2.37 10.37
N TYR A 203 0.19 3.36 10.61
CA TYR A 203 0.39 4.33 11.70
C TYR A 203 0.52 3.66 13.07
N LEU A 204 -0.41 2.76 13.41
CA LEU A 204 -0.41 2.10 14.72
C LEU A 204 0.76 1.13 14.90
N LEU A 205 1.12 0.40 13.84
CA LEU A 205 2.25 -0.52 13.85
C LEU A 205 3.59 0.22 13.95
N ALA A 206 3.72 1.36 13.27
CA ALA A 206 4.90 2.21 13.34
C ALA A 206 5.10 2.78 14.74
N GLU A 207 4.02 3.23 15.38
CA GLU A 207 4.04 3.71 16.76
C GLU A 207 4.61 2.66 17.71
N ALA A 208 4.20 1.40 17.52
CA ALA A 208 4.65 0.26 18.32
C ALA A 208 6.17 -0.03 18.25
N ILE A 209 6.86 0.50 17.24
CA ILE A 209 8.30 0.29 17.01
C ILE A 209 9.11 1.61 17.04
N GLY A 210 8.54 2.68 17.61
CA GLY A 210 9.21 3.99 17.73
C GLY A 210 9.43 4.69 16.38
N CYS A 211 8.62 4.35 15.37
CA CYS A 211 8.64 5.01 14.07
C CYS A 211 7.50 6.03 13.95
N GLY A 212 7.70 7.00 13.06
CA GLY A 212 6.67 7.95 12.67
C GLY A 212 6.24 7.74 11.23
N VAL A 213 5.00 8.12 10.92
CA VAL A 213 4.40 8.01 9.60
C VAL A 213 3.85 9.36 9.15
N CYS A 214 3.98 9.66 7.86
CA CYS A 214 3.21 10.72 7.20
C CYS A 214 2.51 10.16 5.97
N ALA A 215 1.19 10.13 6.00
CA ALA A 215 0.38 9.84 4.83
C ALA A 215 0.41 11.02 3.84
N ILE A 216 0.50 10.72 2.56
CA ILE A 216 0.56 11.67 1.45
C ILE A 216 -0.57 11.36 0.47
N ALA A 217 -1.40 12.36 0.21
CA ALA A 217 -2.39 12.35 -0.85
C ALA A 217 -2.14 13.49 -1.88
N ALA A 218 -1.19 14.37 -1.60
CA ALA A 218 -0.77 15.44 -2.50
C ALA A 218 0.44 14.97 -3.31
N TYR A 219 0.19 14.34 -4.44
CA TYR A 219 1.19 13.89 -5.42
C TYR A 219 0.65 14.09 -6.84
N ASP A 220 1.52 14.04 -7.81
CA ASP A 220 1.16 13.99 -9.23
C ASP A 220 0.93 12.51 -9.61
N ASP A 221 -0.31 12.19 -9.95
CA ASP A 221 -0.73 10.81 -10.23
C ASP A 221 0.04 10.22 -11.41
N ASP A 222 0.20 10.97 -12.48
CA ASP A 222 0.86 10.47 -13.71
C ASP A 222 2.36 10.24 -13.46
N LEU A 223 3.02 11.15 -12.75
CA LEU A 223 4.44 11.00 -12.42
C LEU A 223 4.68 9.83 -11.47
N VAL A 224 3.82 9.64 -10.45
CA VAL A 224 3.95 8.48 -9.54
C VAL A 224 3.69 7.18 -10.30
N ASN A 225 2.63 7.11 -11.12
CA ASN A 225 2.32 5.93 -11.91
C ASN A 225 3.47 5.57 -12.87
N ALA A 226 4.02 6.56 -13.57
CA ALA A 226 5.16 6.35 -14.45
C ALA A 226 6.42 5.87 -13.69
N ALA A 227 6.71 6.44 -12.51
CA ALA A 227 7.85 6.04 -11.70
C ALA A 227 7.72 4.60 -11.13
N LEU A 228 6.49 4.13 -10.91
CA LEU A 228 6.19 2.77 -10.45
C LEU A 228 6.02 1.77 -11.59
N ASP A 229 6.12 2.21 -12.87
CA ASP A 229 5.88 1.41 -14.07
C ASP A 229 4.46 0.78 -14.06
N VAL A 230 3.45 1.61 -13.76
CA VAL A 230 2.02 1.24 -13.82
C VAL A 230 1.29 2.17 -14.80
N ASP A 231 0.21 1.67 -15.42
CA ASP A 231 -0.45 2.35 -16.56
C ASP A 231 -1.38 3.51 -16.15
N GLY A 232 -1.63 3.68 -14.86
CA GLY A 232 -2.51 4.72 -14.35
C GLY A 232 -4.02 4.47 -14.60
N VAL A 233 -4.40 3.36 -15.23
CA VAL A 233 -5.78 3.01 -15.61
C VAL A 233 -6.22 1.69 -14.98
N GLU A 234 -5.59 0.58 -15.40
CA GLU A 234 -5.87 -0.75 -14.83
C GLU A 234 -5.21 -0.91 -13.46
N GLN A 235 -4.05 -0.26 -13.29
CA GLN A 235 -3.35 -0.14 -12.02
C GLN A 235 -2.87 1.29 -11.81
N PHE A 236 -3.19 1.89 -10.68
CA PHE A 236 -2.84 3.29 -10.37
C PHE A 236 -2.51 3.48 -8.90
N ALA A 237 -1.65 4.46 -8.59
CA ALA A 237 -1.36 4.88 -7.24
C ALA A 237 -2.63 5.44 -6.57
N ILE A 238 -2.90 5.06 -5.33
CA ILE A 238 -4.10 5.48 -4.61
C ILE A 238 -3.78 6.16 -3.28
N TYR A 239 -2.69 5.77 -2.63
CA TYR A 239 -2.26 6.38 -1.37
C TYR A 239 -0.78 6.13 -1.14
N ILE A 240 -0.13 7.06 -0.46
CA ILE A 240 1.30 7.02 -0.17
C ILE A 240 1.51 7.28 1.32
N ALA A 241 2.57 6.70 1.91
CA ALA A 241 2.98 7.03 3.26
C ALA A 241 4.49 6.87 3.43
N THR A 242 5.14 7.88 3.99
CA THR A 242 6.54 7.82 4.41
C THR A 242 6.65 7.31 5.83
N LEU A 243 7.73 6.61 6.15
CA LEU A 243 8.00 6.06 7.47
C LEU A 243 9.51 6.10 7.78
N GLY A 244 9.83 6.40 9.03
CA GLY A 244 11.20 6.37 9.55
C GLY A 244 11.22 6.43 11.06
N LYS A 245 12.39 6.21 11.67
CA LYS A 245 12.58 6.36 13.12
C LYS A 245 12.35 7.81 13.52
N ARG A 246 11.57 8.03 14.58
CA ARG A 246 11.30 9.38 15.06
C ARG A 246 12.31 9.83 16.11
N GLN A 247 12.53 11.13 16.19
CA GLN A 247 13.29 11.73 17.29
C GLN A 247 12.57 11.44 18.61
N LYS A 248 13.32 11.05 19.62
CA LYS A 248 12.82 10.82 20.98
C LYS A 248 12.47 12.13 21.68
#